data_a02089f8aa497dfc6db740388611dbdf
#
_entry.id   a02089f8aa497dfc6db740388611dbdf
#
_cell.length_a   1.000
_cell.length_b   1.000
_cell.length_c   1.000
_cell.angle_alpha   90.00
_cell.angle_beta   90.00
_cell.angle_gamma   90.00
#
_symmetry.space_group_name_H-M   'P 1'
#
loop_
_entity.id
_entity.type
_entity.pdbx_description
1 polymer ?
#
loop_
_entity_poly.entity_id
_entity_poly.type
_entity_poly.pdbx_seq_one_letter_code
_entity_poly.pdbx_strand_id
1 'polypeptide(L)'
;LQTSAADVYAVGDAIEFPHPLTGKPWLNYLANPANRQGRIVADNMVFGNTTRYEGAIGTSIAKVFDMTVASTGLAAKRLKQFGIPYASSTTHSASHAGYYPDALPLTLKLTFDPASGKLYGGQCVGYDGADKRIDQIALLIKQGGTVYDLIKVEHAYAPPFSSAKDPIAIAGYVAGNIISGAMPVATWRQMAEADRCDTLFLDVRTREEHAFGAIPGSVNIPLDELRGRIGELPRDKEIYIYCAVGLRGYLALKILTGHGFTRVKNLSGGYKTYATATAPIENKTATIRTNGKTDTQHTGERIKTLKIDACGLQCPGPVMKIKQAIDSIGEGERIEMVAT
;
A
#
# COMPACT_ATOMS: atom_id res chain seq x y z
N LEU A 1 -0.77 20.94 24.79
CA LEU A 1 -2.01 21.36 24.13
C LEU A 1 -2.50 22.75 24.59
N GLN A 2 -1.87 23.37 25.61
CA GLN A 2 -2.05 24.77 25.93
C GLN A 2 -1.45 25.63 24.82
N THR A 3 -2.14 26.68 24.44
CA THR A 3 -1.68 27.64 23.43
C THR A 3 -0.70 28.66 24.03
N SER A 4 -0.25 29.63 23.24
CA SER A 4 0.54 30.75 23.73
C SER A 4 -0.24 31.71 24.62
N ALA A 5 -1.57 31.66 24.59
CA ALA A 5 -2.44 32.39 25.50
C ALA A 5 -2.67 31.57 26.77
N ALA A 6 -2.53 32.22 27.94
CA ALA A 6 -2.82 31.59 29.21
C ALA A 6 -4.25 31.09 29.25
N ASP A 7 -4.48 29.94 29.87
CA ASP A 7 -5.81 29.33 30.07
C ASP A 7 -6.59 28.99 28.79
N VAL A 8 -5.93 29.03 27.62
CA VAL A 8 -6.51 28.62 26.33
C VAL A 8 -5.84 27.34 25.83
N TYR A 9 -6.67 26.36 25.52
CA TYR A 9 -6.25 25.05 24.99
C TYR A 9 -6.84 24.82 23.60
N ALA A 10 -6.12 24.09 22.76
CA ALA A 10 -6.56 23.71 21.42
C ALA A 10 -6.35 22.21 21.18
N VAL A 11 -7.29 21.57 20.48
CA VAL A 11 -7.31 20.14 20.19
C VAL A 11 -7.90 19.85 18.80
N GLY A 12 -7.71 18.64 18.34
CA GLY A 12 -8.29 18.14 17.09
C GLY A 12 -7.64 18.75 15.86
N ASP A 13 -8.45 19.05 14.87
CA ASP A 13 -8.01 19.53 13.57
C ASP A 13 -7.42 20.94 13.60
N ALA A 14 -7.60 21.65 14.70
CA ALA A 14 -7.12 23.03 14.90
C ALA A 14 -5.64 23.12 15.29
N ILE A 15 -4.97 22.00 15.57
CA ILE A 15 -3.60 22.00 16.06
C ILE A 15 -2.61 21.36 15.11
N GLU A 16 -1.42 21.94 15.07
CA GLU A 16 -0.21 21.34 14.52
C GLU A 16 0.66 20.78 15.66
N PHE A 17 1.32 19.66 15.41
CA PHE A 17 2.24 19.04 16.37
C PHE A 17 3.44 18.42 15.66
N PRO A 18 4.57 18.20 16.33
CA PRO A 18 5.69 17.49 15.74
C PRO A 18 5.33 16.03 15.42
N HIS A 19 5.55 15.61 14.16
CA HIS A 19 5.34 14.23 13.77
C HIS A 19 6.29 13.30 14.52
N PRO A 20 5.83 12.22 15.18
CA PRO A 20 6.66 11.37 16.04
C PRO A 20 7.89 10.75 15.37
N LEU A 21 7.83 10.50 14.04
CA LEU A 21 8.96 9.90 13.31
C LEU A 21 9.95 10.91 12.74
N THR A 22 9.55 12.17 12.53
CA THR A 22 10.37 13.14 11.80
C THR A 22 10.64 14.41 12.58
N GLY A 23 9.89 14.67 13.64
CA GLY A 23 9.93 15.94 14.37
C GLY A 23 9.40 17.15 13.58
N LYS A 24 9.01 16.96 12.33
CA LYS A 24 8.49 18.04 11.46
C LYS A 24 7.06 18.42 11.82
N PRO A 25 6.63 19.66 11.58
CA PRO A 25 5.25 20.07 11.75
C PRO A 25 4.28 19.16 11.01
N TRP A 26 3.21 18.78 11.68
CA TRP A 26 2.24 17.80 11.17
C TRP A 26 0.81 18.14 11.58
N LEU A 27 -0.10 18.05 10.62
CA LEU A 27 -1.54 18.13 10.83
C LEU A 27 -2.14 16.73 10.67
N ASN A 28 -3.09 16.39 11.55
CA ASN A 28 -3.71 15.08 11.54
C ASN A 28 -5.20 15.15 11.86
N TYR A 29 -6.03 15.09 10.84
CA TYR A 29 -7.48 15.27 10.92
C TYR A 29 -8.20 13.94 11.15
N LEU A 30 -7.95 13.33 12.32
CA LEU A 30 -8.49 12.03 12.71
C LEU A 30 -9.13 12.06 14.10
N ALA A 31 -10.28 11.43 14.24
CA ALA A 31 -11.08 11.44 15.46
C ALA A 31 -10.37 10.76 16.66
N ASN A 32 -9.62 9.68 16.44
CA ASN A 32 -8.94 8.99 17.54
C ASN A 32 -7.88 9.88 18.23
N PRO A 33 -6.94 10.53 17.52
CA PRO A 33 -6.02 11.50 18.12
C PRO A 33 -6.77 12.66 18.82
N ALA A 34 -7.83 13.21 18.20
CA ALA A 34 -8.61 14.29 18.79
C ALA A 34 -9.24 13.89 20.13
N ASN A 35 -9.80 12.69 20.24
CA ASN A 35 -10.34 12.16 21.49
C ASN A 35 -9.28 12.04 22.59
N ARG A 36 -8.09 11.51 22.26
CA ARG A 36 -6.98 11.43 23.21
C ARG A 36 -6.54 12.83 23.69
N GLN A 37 -6.46 13.79 22.75
CA GLN A 37 -6.13 15.17 23.06
C GLN A 37 -7.17 15.80 24.00
N GLY A 38 -8.47 15.57 23.75
CA GLY A 38 -9.54 16.06 24.62
C GLY A 38 -9.40 15.54 26.05
N ARG A 39 -9.05 14.27 26.23
CA ARG A 39 -8.80 13.68 27.55
C ARG A 39 -7.59 14.35 28.24
N ILE A 40 -6.48 14.49 27.53
CA ILE A 40 -5.27 15.14 28.05
C ILE A 40 -5.56 16.58 28.49
N VAL A 41 -6.32 17.33 27.67
CA VAL A 41 -6.68 18.72 28.01
C VAL A 41 -7.56 18.79 29.23
N ALA A 42 -8.59 17.93 29.33
CA ALA A 42 -9.44 17.90 30.50
C ALA A 42 -8.65 17.65 31.81
N ASP A 43 -7.73 16.67 31.78
CA ASP A 43 -6.88 16.38 32.93
C ASP A 43 -5.90 17.54 33.21
N ASN A 44 -5.31 18.15 32.21
CA ASN A 44 -4.39 19.27 32.34
C ASN A 44 -5.08 20.53 32.88
N MET A 45 -6.32 20.80 32.50
CA MET A 45 -7.09 21.94 33.02
C MET A 45 -7.38 21.82 34.52
N VAL A 46 -7.59 20.61 35.00
CA VAL A 46 -7.98 20.34 36.39
C VAL A 46 -6.76 20.12 37.29
N PHE A 47 -5.76 19.39 36.80
CA PHE A 47 -4.63 18.95 37.61
C PHE A 47 -3.30 19.64 37.27
N GLY A 48 -3.34 20.64 36.37
CA GLY A 48 -2.16 21.33 35.85
C GLY A 48 -1.57 20.60 34.61
N ASN A 49 -0.73 21.27 33.86
CA ASN A 49 -0.15 20.80 32.59
C ASN A 49 0.90 19.68 32.79
N THR A 50 0.50 18.54 33.33
CA THR A 50 1.35 17.40 33.65
C THR A 50 1.56 16.44 32.47
N THR A 51 0.62 16.38 31.55
CA THR A 51 0.64 15.43 30.43
C THR A 51 0.87 16.15 29.11
N ARG A 52 1.90 15.71 28.37
CA ARG A 52 2.16 16.20 27.01
C ARG A 52 1.55 15.25 25.98
N TYR A 53 1.04 15.82 24.90
CA TYR A 53 0.64 15.05 23.74
C TYR A 53 1.86 14.66 22.91
N GLU A 54 2.03 13.37 22.70
CA GLU A 54 3.20 12.78 21.99
C GLU A 54 3.09 12.80 20.46
N GLY A 55 1.99 13.33 19.91
CA GLY A 55 1.72 13.34 18.49
C GLY A 55 0.99 12.07 17.99
N ALA A 56 0.71 12.04 16.70
CA ALA A 56 0.10 10.92 16.01
C ALA A 56 0.81 10.62 14.69
N ILE A 57 0.84 9.36 14.31
CA ILE A 57 1.50 8.87 13.08
C ILE A 57 0.54 8.79 11.89
N GLY A 58 -0.74 9.11 12.06
CA GLY A 58 -1.71 9.16 10.97
C GLY A 58 -2.28 7.78 10.58
N THR A 59 -2.66 6.97 11.56
CA THR A 59 -3.34 5.69 11.29
C THR A 59 -4.78 5.93 10.87
N SER A 60 -5.13 5.48 9.67
CA SER A 60 -6.43 5.71 9.06
C SER A 60 -6.93 4.48 8.30
N ILE A 61 -8.24 4.36 8.19
CA ILE A 61 -8.92 3.28 7.47
C ILE A 61 -10.17 3.82 6.78
N ALA A 62 -10.45 3.31 5.59
CA ALA A 62 -11.66 3.61 4.85
C ALA A 62 -12.20 2.36 4.18
N LYS A 63 -13.52 2.26 4.12
CA LYS A 63 -14.22 1.26 3.31
C LYS A 63 -14.65 1.91 1.99
N VAL A 64 -14.21 1.33 0.87
CA VAL A 64 -14.53 1.78 -0.48
C VAL A 64 -15.26 0.63 -1.17
N PHE A 65 -16.59 0.71 -1.24
CA PHE A 65 -17.48 -0.40 -1.55
C PHE A 65 -17.19 -1.59 -0.62
N ASP A 66 -16.80 -2.75 -1.15
CA ASP A 66 -16.47 -3.92 -0.36
C ASP A 66 -14.99 -3.98 0.05
N MET A 67 -14.17 -3.09 -0.50
CA MET A 67 -12.73 -3.05 -0.25
C MET A 67 -12.41 -2.16 0.96
N THR A 68 -11.49 -2.61 1.80
CA THR A 68 -10.91 -1.85 2.90
C THR A 68 -9.52 -1.34 2.52
N VAL A 69 -9.28 -0.05 2.72
CA VAL A 69 -7.98 0.60 2.52
C VAL A 69 -7.54 1.18 3.85
N ALA A 70 -6.40 0.74 4.35
CA ALA A 70 -5.85 1.20 5.63
C ALA A 70 -4.39 1.64 5.48
N SER A 71 -3.98 2.64 6.25
CA SER A 71 -2.61 3.14 6.23
C SER A 71 -2.17 3.66 7.59
N THR A 72 -0.87 3.62 7.85
CA THR A 72 -0.25 4.17 9.05
C THR A 72 1.16 4.68 8.76
N GLY A 73 1.61 5.69 9.50
CA GLY A 73 2.95 6.25 9.37
C GLY A 73 3.20 6.97 8.04
N LEU A 74 4.42 6.89 7.53
CA LEU A 74 4.88 7.64 6.37
C LEU A 74 4.91 6.77 5.11
N ALA A 75 4.11 7.15 4.13
CA ALA A 75 4.17 6.56 2.79
C ALA A 75 5.45 7.00 2.04
N ALA A 76 5.86 6.21 1.04
CA ALA A 76 7.05 6.46 0.22
C ALA A 76 7.08 7.89 -0.38
N LYS A 77 5.92 8.44 -0.78
CA LYS A 77 5.80 9.81 -1.30
C LYS A 77 6.27 10.84 -0.27
N ARG A 78 5.88 10.70 0.99
CA ARG A 78 6.27 11.61 2.08
C ARG A 78 7.74 11.45 2.47
N LEU A 79 8.24 10.22 2.53
CA LEU A 79 9.66 9.96 2.80
C LEU A 79 10.53 10.61 1.74
N LYS A 80 10.18 10.46 0.45
CA LYS A 80 10.87 11.12 -0.66
C LYS A 80 10.83 12.66 -0.53
N GLN A 81 9.67 13.22 -0.20
CA GLN A 81 9.49 14.66 -0.01
C GLN A 81 10.35 15.21 1.14
N PHE A 82 10.53 14.42 2.20
CA PHE A 82 11.34 14.80 3.35
C PHE A 82 12.82 14.48 3.19
N GLY A 83 13.25 13.88 2.08
CA GLY A 83 14.62 13.45 1.85
C GLY A 83 15.08 12.32 2.78
N ILE A 84 14.15 11.54 3.32
CA ILE A 84 14.45 10.42 4.22
C ILE A 84 14.73 9.17 3.36
N PRO A 85 15.92 8.55 3.49
CA PRO A 85 16.21 7.27 2.83
C PRO A 85 15.22 6.20 3.27
N TYR A 86 14.71 5.44 2.32
CA TYR A 86 13.78 4.35 2.62
C TYR A 86 13.90 3.21 1.61
N ALA A 87 13.57 2.02 2.07
CA ALA A 87 13.22 0.88 1.24
C ALA A 87 11.73 0.59 1.36
N SER A 88 11.18 -0.13 0.40
CA SER A 88 9.79 -0.56 0.44
C SER A 88 9.62 -1.97 -0.11
N SER A 89 8.65 -2.69 0.42
CA SER A 89 8.23 -4.01 -0.06
C SER A 89 6.73 -4.04 -0.25
N THR A 90 6.28 -4.83 -1.23
CA THR A 90 4.86 -5.14 -1.43
C THR A 90 4.69 -6.64 -1.39
N THR A 91 3.75 -7.12 -0.58
CA THR A 91 3.40 -8.54 -0.45
C THR A 91 1.92 -8.74 -0.70
N HIS A 92 1.58 -9.88 -1.28
CA HIS A 92 0.20 -10.32 -1.47
C HIS A 92 -0.01 -11.61 -0.70
N SER A 93 -1.05 -11.66 0.09
CA SER A 93 -1.44 -12.80 0.91
C SER A 93 -2.97 -12.99 0.85
N ALA A 94 -3.47 -14.01 1.52
CA ALA A 94 -4.88 -14.13 1.83
C ALA A 94 -5.18 -13.54 3.21
N SER A 95 -6.44 -13.17 3.47
CA SER A 95 -6.91 -12.67 4.76
C SER A 95 -6.71 -13.70 5.88
N HIS A 96 -6.87 -14.98 5.56
CA HIS A 96 -6.68 -16.13 6.44
C HIS A 96 -6.16 -17.35 5.64
N ALA A 97 -6.15 -18.54 6.22
CA ALA A 97 -5.62 -19.75 5.61
C ALA A 97 -6.35 -20.09 4.30
N GLY A 98 -5.62 -20.16 3.17
CA GLY A 98 -6.19 -20.31 1.84
C GLY A 98 -6.91 -21.65 1.58
N TYR A 99 -6.73 -22.65 2.44
CA TYR A 99 -7.48 -23.91 2.41
C TYR A 99 -8.81 -23.85 3.17
N TYR A 100 -9.04 -22.76 3.92
CA TYR A 100 -10.31 -22.53 4.60
C TYR A 100 -11.21 -21.66 3.70
N PRO A 101 -12.53 -21.90 3.65
CA PRO A 101 -13.43 -21.14 2.79
C PRO A 101 -13.37 -19.63 2.98
N ASP A 102 -13.68 -18.90 1.92
CA ASP A 102 -13.82 -17.43 1.91
C ASP A 102 -12.53 -16.64 2.19
N ALA A 103 -11.36 -17.23 1.95
CA ALA A 103 -10.10 -16.52 2.02
C ALA A 103 -9.99 -15.47 0.92
N LEU A 104 -9.95 -14.19 1.30
CA LEU A 104 -9.96 -13.05 0.38
C LEU A 104 -8.57 -12.44 0.20
N PRO A 105 -8.27 -11.84 -0.96
CA PRO A 105 -6.96 -11.22 -1.22
C PRO A 105 -6.68 -10.04 -0.29
N LEU A 106 -5.42 -9.96 0.17
CA LEU A 106 -4.89 -8.87 0.98
C LEU A 106 -3.52 -8.46 0.45
N THR A 107 -3.34 -7.18 0.22
CA THR A 107 -2.07 -6.57 -0.22
C THR A 107 -1.53 -5.71 0.89
N LEU A 108 -0.26 -5.91 1.24
CA LEU A 108 0.43 -5.14 2.28
C LEU A 108 1.70 -4.53 1.70
N LYS A 109 1.87 -3.23 1.90
CA LYS A 109 3.09 -2.50 1.56
C LYS A 109 3.71 -1.92 2.81
N LEU A 110 5.03 -2.10 2.97
CA LEU A 110 5.82 -1.51 4.03
C LEU A 110 6.76 -0.44 3.46
N THR A 111 7.06 0.55 4.29
CA THR A 111 8.19 1.48 4.14
C THR A 111 9.04 1.42 5.39
N PHE A 112 10.34 1.33 5.24
CA PHE A 112 11.28 1.13 6.35
C PHE A 112 12.65 1.69 6.03
N ASP A 113 13.46 1.90 7.05
CA ASP A 113 14.85 2.30 6.94
C ASP A 113 15.68 1.17 6.31
N PRO A 114 16.45 1.42 5.24
CA PRO A 114 17.19 0.37 4.54
C PRO A 114 18.39 -0.16 5.36
N ALA A 115 18.87 0.57 6.37
CA ALA A 115 20.01 0.15 7.16
C ALA A 115 19.59 -0.56 8.46
N SER A 116 18.66 0.04 9.22
CA SER A 116 18.24 -0.48 10.53
C SER A 116 16.99 -1.36 10.48
N GLY A 117 16.21 -1.27 9.41
CA GLY A 117 14.90 -1.90 9.33
C GLY A 117 13.79 -1.20 10.12
N LYS A 118 14.05 -0.01 10.71
CA LYS A 118 13.06 0.76 11.44
C LYS A 118 11.83 1.01 10.57
N LEU A 119 10.64 0.70 11.09
CA LEU A 119 9.39 0.90 10.38
C LEU A 119 9.04 2.37 10.26
N TYR A 120 8.75 2.82 9.05
CA TYR A 120 8.27 4.16 8.77
C TYR A 120 6.78 4.19 8.49
N GLY A 121 6.23 3.16 7.83
CA GLY A 121 4.82 3.12 7.49
C GLY A 121 4.36 1.81 6.90
N GLY A 122 3.05 1.65 6.86
CA GLY A 122 2.37 0.52 6.25
C GLY A 122 1.09 0.94 5.54
N GLN A 123 0.76 0.22 4.48
CA GLN A 123 -0.50 0.33 3.75
C GLN A 123 -1.06 -1.07 3.56
N CYS A 124 -2.34 -1.25 3.87
CA CYS A 124 -3.02 -2.53 3.73
C CYS A 124 -4.30 -2.35 2.92
N VAL A 125 -4.48 -3.14 1.88
CA VAL A 125 -5.66 -3.11 1.01
C VAL A 125 -6.18 -4.52 0.85
N GLY A 126 -7.46 -4.72 1.12
CA GLY A 126 -8.11 -6.03 0.99
C GLY A 126 -9.58 -5.97 1.36
N TYR A 127 -10.23 -7.10 1.33
CA TYR A 127 -11.66 -7.21 1.63
C TYR A 127 -11.90 -7.56 3.10
N ASP A 128 -10.92 -8.22 3.76
CA ASP A 128 -11.00 -8.66 5.14
C ASP A 128 -9.63 -8.59 5.82
N GLY A 129 -9.62 -8.26 7.13
CA GLY A 129 -8.46 -8.29 8.01
C GLY A 129 -7.39 -7.21 7.75
N ALA A 130 -7.71 -6.15 7.00
CA ALA A 130 -6.80 -5.01 6.80
C ALA A 130 -6.63 -4.18 8.07
N ASP A 131 -7.70 -4.02 8.85
CA ASP A 131 -7.75 -3.34 10.14
C ASP A 131 -6.80 -3.98 11.15
N LYS A 132 -6.94 -5.29 11.35
CA LYS A 132 -6.07 -6.07 12.25
C LYS A 132 -4.58 -5.85 11.96
N ARG A 133 -4.19 -5.82 10.68
CA ARG A 133 -2.79 -5.73 10.27
C ARG A 133 -2.25 -4.31 10.41
N ILE A 134 -3.05 -3.32 10.07
CA ILE A 134 -2.58 -1.93 10.14
C ILE A 134 -2.40 -1.47 11.58
N ASP A 135 -3.26 -1.90 12.51
CA ASP A 135 -3.15 -1.55 13.93
C ASP A 135 -1.89 -2.14 14.56
N GLN A 136 -1.50 -3.37 14.20
CA GLN A 136 -0.27 -3.98 14.67
C GLN A 136 0.97 -3.24 14.15
N ILE A 137 0.97 -2.85 12.87
CA ILE A 137 2.05 -2.04 12.28
C ILE A 137 2.11 -0.67 12.98
N ALA A 138 0.98 -0.03 13.23
CA ALA A 138 0.92 1.25 13.91
C ALA A 138 1.49 1.18 15.32
N LEU A 139 1.15 0.12 16.06
CA LEU A 139 1.68 -0.13 17.40
C LEU A 139 3.20 -0.25 17.37
N LEU A 140 3.75 -1.08 16.48
CA LEU A 140 5.19 -1.26 16.34
C LEU A 140 5.91 0.02 15.92
N ILE A 141 5.36 0.79 14.98
CA ILE A 141 5.93 2.10 14.61
C ILE A 141 6.03 3.03 15.83
N LYS A 142 4.99 3.11 16.63
CA LYS A 142 4.96 3.94 17.84
C LYS A 142 5.98 3.51 18.89
N GLN A 143 6.28 2.22 18.94
CA GLN A 143 7.30 1.65 19.84
C GLN A 143 8.73 1.76 19.28
N GLY A 144 8.91 2.35 18.09
CA GLY A 144 10.21 2.40 17.41
C GLY A 144 10.66 1.07 16.82
N GLY A 145 9.72 0.15 16.62
CA GLY A 145 9.95 -1.20 16.11
C GLY A 145 10.50 -1.26 14.69
N THR A 146 10.98 -2.43 14.34
CA THR A 146 11.64 -2.76 13.08
C THR A 146 10.85 -3.79 12.28
N VAL A 147 11.26 -4.04 11.05
CA VAL A 147 10.71 -5.13 10.22
C VAL A 147 10.91 -6.51 10.86
N TYR A 148 11.92 -6.66 11.71
CA TYR A 148 12.19 -7.91 12.43
C TYR A 148 11.21 -8.15 13.59
N ASP A 149 10.62 -7.09 14.12
CA ASP A 149 9.62 -7.20 15.18
C ASP A 149 8.27 -7.65 14.62
N LEU A 150 7.97 -7.37 13.35
CA LEU A 150 6.80 -7.94 12.65
C LEU A 150 6.81 -9.46 12.64
N ILE A 151 7.99 -10.08 12.56
CA ILE A 151 8.16 -11.53 12.54
C ILE A 151 7.91 -12.16 13.92
N LYS A 152 8.14 -11.38 14.98
CA LYS A 152 8.01 -11.81 16.38
C LYS A 152 6.60 -11.64 16.95
N VAL A 153 5.71 -10.96 16.21
CA VAL A 153 4.32 -10.80 16.69
C VAL A 153 3.68 -12.17 16.84
N GLU A 154 3.22 -12.48 18.05
CA GLU A 154 2.44 -13.67 18.32
C GLU A 154 0.98 -13.44 17.93
N HIS A 155 0.59 -14.01 16.79
CA HIS A 155 -0.75 -13.85 16.26
C HIS A 155 -1.73 -14.87 16.83
N ALA A 156 -2.93 -14.43 17.18
CA ALA A 156 -4.03 -15.34 17.39
C ALA A 156 -4.33 -16.07 16.07
N TYR A 157 -4.09 -17.38 16.05
CA TYR A 157 -4.25 -18.20 14.86
C TYR A 157 -5.29 -19.30 15.04
N ALA A 158 -6.22 -19.31 14.11
CA ALA A 158 -6.96 -20.48 13.67
C ALA A 158 -7.30 -20.27 12.19
N PRO A 159 -7.58 -21.32 11.40
CA PRO A 159 -7.77 -21.19 9.93
C PRO A 159 -8.73 -20.09 9.47
N PRO A 160 -9.88 -19.83 10.16
CA PRO A 160 -10.79 -18.75 9.76
C PRO A 160 -10.29 -17.34 10.03
N PHE A 161 -9.27 -17.14 10.87
CA PHE A 161 -8.86 -15.82 11.35
C PHE A 161 -7.52 -15.33 10.80
N SER A 162 -6.64 -16.26 10.45
CA SER A 162 -5.30 -15.93 9.93
C SER A 162 -4.69 -17.12 9.20
N SER A 163 -3.46 -16.94 8.75
CA SER A 163 -2.56 -18.03 8.33
C SER A 163 -1.52 -18.26 9.42
N ALA A 164 -0.94 -19.46 9.50
CA ALA A 164 0.14 -19.77 10.44
C ALA A 164 1.35 -18.82 10.26
N LYS A 165 1.58 -18.36 9.05
CA LYS A 165 2.44 -17.19 8.74
C LYS A 165 1.52 -16.03 8.37
N ASP A 166 1.16 -15.19 9.34
CA ASP A 166 0.31 -14.02 9.08
C ASP A 166 0.92 -13.11 8.01
N PRO A 167 0.11 -12.40 7.21
CA PRO A 167 0.58 -11.43 6.23
C PRO A 167 1.63 -10.45 6.74
N ILE A 168 1.57 -10.03 8.01
CA ILE A 168 2.58 -9.18 8.64
C ILE A 168 3.91 -9.90 8.79
N ALA A 169 3.91 -11.15 9.24
CA ALA A 169 5.13 -11.93 9.36
C ALA A 169 5.78 -12.17 7.99
N ILE A 170 4.98 -12.45 6.96
CA ILE A 170 5.47 -12.56 5.57
C ILE A 170 6.10 -11.24 5.12
N ALA A 171 5.47 -10.10 5.39
CA ALA A 171 6.02 -8.79 5.04
C ALA A 171 7.34 -8.51 5.77
N GLY A 172 7.44 -8.91 7.04
CA GLY A 172 8.68 -8.84 7.84
C GLY A 172 9.81 -9.69 7.24
N TYR A 173 9.54 -10.95 6.86
CA TYR A 173 10.52 -11.82 6.19
C TYR A 173 11.00 -11.23 4.87
N VAL A 174 10.08 -10.73 4.04
CA VAL A 174 10.43 -10.11 2.76
C VAL A 174 11.29 -8.86 2.96
N ALA A 175 10.93 -8.00 3.90
CA ALA A 175 11.70 -6.79 4.22
C ALA A 175 13.08 -7.14 4.78
N GLY A 176 13.20 -8.12 5.67
CA GLY A 176 14.46 -8.62 6.19
C GLY A 176 15.39 -9.17 5.10
N ASN A 177 14.84 -9.91 4.13
CA ASN A 177 15.61 -10.38 2.97
C ASN A 177 16.09 -9.24 2.07
N ILE A 178 15.34 -8.13 1.97
CA ILE A 178 15.77 -6.94 1.23
C ILE A 178 16.93 -6.26 1.95
N ILE A 179 16.83 -6.04 3.25
CA ILE A 179 17.86 -5.36 4.07
C ILE A 179 19.17 -6.16 4.08
N SER A 180 19.09 -7.47 4.24
CA SER A 180 20.27 -8.35 4.25
C SER A 180 20.94 -8.51 2.87
N GLY A 181 20.36 -7.95 1.81
CA GLY A 181 20.81 -8.17 0.43
C GLY A 181 20.52 -9.58 -0.10
N ALA A 182 19.85 -10.42 0.69
CA ALA A 182 19.51 -11.79 0.28
C ALA A 182 18.47 -11.83 -0.86
N MET A 183 17.73 -10.74 -1.04
CA MET A 183 16.77 -10.57 -2.13
C MET A 183 16.78 -9.12 -2.62
N PRO A 184 17.69 -8.73 -3.52
CA PRO A 184 17.58 -7.47 -4.25
C PRO A 184 16.24 -7.38 -4.97
N VAL A 185 15.58 -6.22 -4.87
CA VAL A 185 14.25 -6.01 -5.46
C VAL A 185 14.25 -4.85 -6.44
N ALA A 186 13.39 -4.96 -7.44
CA ALA A 186 12.96 -3.85 -8.29
C ALA A 186 11.52 -3.48 -7.94
N THR A 187 11.20 -2.21 -7.98
CA THR A 187 9.83 -1.71 -7.92
C THR A 187 9.18 -1.78 -9.31
N TRP A 188 7.86 -1.73 -9.37
CA TRP A 188 7.15 -1.70 -10.65
C TRP A 188 7.56 -0.47 -11.51
N ARG A 189 7.93 0.67 -10.90
CA ARG A 189 8.41 1.86 -11.62
C ARG A 189 9.77 1.60 -12.26
N GLN A 190 10.72 1.07 -11.50
CA GLN A 190 12.03 0.70 -12.03
C GLN A 190 11.89 -0.33 -13.16
N MET A 191 10.95 -1.27 -13.05
CA MET A 191 10.68 -2.24 -14.10
C MET A 191 10.08 -1.58 -15.36
N ALA A 192 9.17 -0.61 -15.19
CA ALA A 192 8.57 0.11 -16.31
C ALA A 192 9.57 1.04 -17.03
N GLU A 193 10.52 1.60 -16.29
CA GLU A 193 11.52 2.58 -16.75
C GLU A 193 12.86 1.92 -17.16
N ALA A 194 13.02 0.60 -16.98
CA ALA A 194 14.27 -0.10 -17.25
C ALA A 194 14.63 -0.08 -18.74
N ASP A 195 15.93 0.12 -19.01
CA ASP A 195 16.48 0.01 -20.36
C ASP A 195 16.42 -1.46 -20.83
N ARG A 196 15.66 -1.69 -21.88
CA ARG A 196 15.46 -3.03 -22.49
C ARG A 196 16.70 -3.54 -23.21
N CYS A 197 17.63 -2.68 -23.56
CA CYS A 197 18.90 -3.11 -24.17
C CYS A 197 19.82 -3.79 -23.14
N ASP A 198 19.85 -3.30 -21.89
CA ASP A 198 20.69 -3.80 -20.81
C ASP A 198 19.96 -4.69 -19.79
N THR A 199 18.64 -4.80 -19.89
CA THR A 199 17.83 -5.54 -18.90
C THR A 199 17.00 -6.63 -19.55
N LEU A 200 17.13 -7.86 -19.05
CA LEU A 200 16.24 -8.98 -19.36
C LEU A 200 15.11 -9.08 -18.33
N PHE A 201 13.89 -9.19 -18.79
CA PHE A 201 12.74 -9.49 -17.94
C PHE A 201 12.44 -10.99 -18.01
N LEU A 202 12.56 -11.67 -16.87
CA LEU A 202 12.37 -13.11 -16.75
C LEU A 202 11.07 -13.42 -16.02
N ASP A 203 10.10 -13.97 -16.74
CA ASP A 203 8.85 -14.49 -16.17
C ASP A 203 9.03 -15.95 -15.78
N VAL A 204 8.93 -16.24 -14.47
CA VAL A 204 9.04 -17.60 -13.95
C VAL A 204 7.69 -18.23 -13.61
N ARG A 205 6.62 -17.66 -14.13
CA ARG A 205 5.27 -18.24 -14.06
C ARG A 205 5.12 -19.37 -15.08
N THR A 206 4.01 -20.10 -15.00
CA THR A 206 3.70 -21.10 -16.02
C THR A 206 3.49 -20.47 -17.39
N ARG A 207 3.52 -21.28 -18.45
CA ARG A 207 3.28 -20.80 -19.82
C ARG A 207 1.87 -20.24 -20.00
N GLU A 208 0.90 -20.85 -19.33
CA GLU A 208 -0.50 -20.42 -19.32
C GLU A 208 -0.64 -19.05 -18.64
N GLU A 209 -0.03 -18.87 -17.46
CA GLU A 209 -0.05 -17.57 -16.77
C GLU A 209 0.60 -16.47 -17.63
N HIS A 210 1.67 -16.78 -18.36
CA HIS A 210 2.34 -15.86 -19.28
C HIS A 210 1.45 -15.51 -20.47
N ALA A 211 0.78 -16.50 -21.06
CA ALA A 211 -0.13 -16.32 -22.19
C ALA A 211 -1.36 -15.45 -21.85
N PHE A 212 -1.87 -15.55 -20.62
CA PHE A 212 -2.97 -14.69 -20.13
C PHE A 212 -2.59 -13.22 -19.95
N GLY A 213 -1.30 -12.91 -19.91
CA GLY A 213 -0.78 -11.54 -19.82
C GLY A 213 0.59 -11.54 -19.17
N ALA A 214 1.50 -10.79 -19.75
CA ALA A 214 2.90 -10.71 -19.35
C ALA A 214 3.42 -9.27 -19.43
N ILE A 215 4.56 -9.01 -18.80
CA ILE A 215 5.28 -7.76 -19.00
C ILE A 215 5.84 -7.77 -20.44
N PRO A 216 5.53 -6.78 -21.27
CA PRO A 216 5.94 -6.78 -22.67
C PRO A 216 7.45 -7.04 -22.84
N GLY A 217 7.81 -7.94 -23.75
CA GLY A 217 9.19 -8.29 -24.05
C GLY A 217 9.87 -9.17 -22.98
N SER A 218 9.12 -9.75 -22.05
CA SER A 218 9.67 -10.73 -21.11
C SER A 218 9.88 -12.10 -21.76
N VAL A 219 10.93 -12.78 -21.30
CA VAL A 219 11.19 -14.19 -21.63
C VAL A 219 10.54 -15.07 -20.57
N ASN A 220 9.81 -16.09 -20.98
CA ASN A 220 9.18 -17.02 -20.05
C ASN A 220 10.01 -18.31 -19.92
N ILE A 221 10.50 -18.55 -18.71
CA ILE A 221 11.10 -19.82 -18.29
C ILE A 221 10.45 -20.21 -16.97
N PRO A 222 9.48 -21.13 -16.95
CA PRO A 222 8.86 -21.59 -15.71
C PRO A 222 9.88 -21.99 -14.65
N LEU A 223 9.60 -21.71 -13.38
CA LEU A 223 10.51 -21.94 -12.27
C LEU A 223 11.08 -23.37 -12.26
N ASP A 224 10.23 -24.35 -12.56
CA ASP A 224 10.60 -25.78 -12.56
C ASP A 224 11.57 -26.15 -13.69
N GLU A 225 11.55 -25.39 -14.79
CA GLU A 225 12.46 -25.58 -15.92
C GLU A 225 13.77 -24.77 -15.78
N LEU A 226 13.79 -23.77 -14.88
CA LEU A 226 14.84 -22.75 -14.83
C LEU A 226 16.24 -23.37 -14.68
N ARG A 227 16.40 -24.38 -13.82
CA ARG A 227 17.71 -25.03 -13.62
C ARG A 227 18.27 -25.69 -14.89
N GLY A 228 17.42 -26.30 -15.69
CA GLY A 228 17.82 -26.92 -16.96
C GLY A 228 18.06 -25.90 -18.08
N ARG A 229 17.58 -24.69 -17.95
CA ARG A 229 17.61 -23.65 -18.99
C ARG A 229 18.44 -22.43 -18.62
N ILE A 230 19.21 -22.49 -17.54
CA ILE A 230 20.08 -21.38 -17.09
C ILE A 230 21.04 -20.90 -18.18
N GLY A 231 21.52 -21.81 -19.05
CA GLY A 231 22.44 -21.49 -20.15
C GLY A 231 21.82 -20.57 -21.21
N GLU A 232 20.50 -20.40 -21.25
CA GLU A 232 19.82 -19.50 -22.17
C GLU A 232 19.87 -18.01 -21.69
N LEU A 233 20.24 -17.78 -20.42
CA LEU A 233 20.21 -16.45 -19.83
C LEU A 233 21.52 -15.70 -20.03
N PRO A 234 21.49 -14.43 -20.47
CA PRO A 234 22.68 -13.61 -20.64
C PRO A 234 23.30 -13.26 -19.28
N ARG A 235 24.63 -13.38 -19.18
CA ARG A 235 25.36 -13.07 -17.93
C ARG A 235 25.80 -11.62 -17.82
N ASP A 236 25.80 -10.91 -18.90
CA ASP A 236 26.20 -9.50 -19.03
C ASP A 236 25.07 -8.53 -18.76
N LYS A 237 23.80 -8.98 -18.82
CA LYS A 237 22.63 -8.14 -18.58
C LYS A 237 22.15 -8.16 -17.13
N GLU A 238 21.45 -7.12 -16.71
CA GLU A 238 20.66 -7.13 -15.49
C GLU A 238 19.40 -7.98 -15.72
N ILE A 239 19.04 -8.84 -14.76
CA ILE A 239 17.87 -9.71 -14.87
C ILE A 239 16.83 -9.28 -13.84
N TYR A 240 15.68 -8.81 -14.30
CA TYR A 240 14.52 -8.54 -13.47
C TYR A 240 13.57 -9.74 -13.54
N ILE A 241 13.47 -10.46 -12.44
CA ILE A 241 12.65 -11.66 -12.31
C ILE A 241 11.29 -11.29 -11.77
N TYR A 242 10.24 -11.91 -12.31
CA TYR A 242 8.93 -11.81 -11.72
C TYR A 242 8.14 -13.12 -11.79
N CYS A 243 7.21 -13.26 -10.84
CA CYS A 243 6.14 -14.25 -10.89
C CYS A 243 4.80 -13.56 -10.57
N ALA A 244 3.77 -14.30 -10.20
CA ALA A 244 2.47 -13.71 -9.90
C ALA A 244 2.53 -12.67 -8.75
N VAL A 245 3.17 -13.03 -7.61
CA VAL A 245 3.15 -12.22 -6.36
C VAL A 245 4.52 -12.06 -5.68
N GLY A 246 5.59 -12.67 -6.20
CA GLY A 246 6.97 -12.48 -5.70
C GLY A 246 7.67 -13.73 -5.17
N LEU A 247 6.97 -14.75 -4.66
CA LEU A 247 7.61 -15.93 -4.03
C LEU A 247 8.42 -16.79 -5.03
N ARG A 248 7.83 -17.19 -6.14
CA ARG A 248 8.55 -17.95 -7.19
C ARG A 248 9.71 -17.14 -7.76
N GLY A 249 9.54 -15.80 -7.87
CA GLY A 249 10.61 -14.89 -8.27
C GLY A 249 11.78 -14.89 -7.27
N TYR A 250 11.50 -14.92 -5.97
CA TYR A 250 12.54 -15.09 -4.94
C TYR A 250 13.28 -16.43 -5.06
N LEU A 251 12.57 -17.53 -5.27
CA LEU A 251 13.19 -18.84 -5.48
C LEU A 251 14.07 -18.87 -6.74
N ALA A 252 13.58 -18.29 -7.83
CA ALA A 252 14.36 -18.14 -9.07
C ALA A 252 15.62 -17.27 -8.86
N LEU A 253 15.50 -16.16 -8.13
CA LEU A 253 16.64 -15.33 -7.76
C LEU A 253 17.70 -16.16 -7.01
N LYS A 254 17.28 -16.99 -6.04
CA LYS A 254 18.23 -17.87 -5.31
C LYS A 254 18.88 -18.92 -6.23
N ILE A 255 18.13 -19.47 -7.18
CA ILE A 255 18.70 -20.38 -8.18
C ILE A 255 19.77 -19.66 -9.01
N LEU A 256 19.45 -18.48 -9.55
CA LEU A 256 20.37 -17.73 -10.40
C LEU A 256 21.62 -17.28 -9.63
N THR A 257 21.46 -16.72 -8.42
CA THR A 257 22.61 -16.31 -7.60
C THR A 257 23.49 -17.49 -7.22
N GLY A 258 22.91 -18.67 -6.93
CA GLY A 258 23.65 -19.90 -6.69
C GLY A 258 24.44 -20.39 -7.92
N HIS A 259 24.08 -19.96 -9.13
CA HIS A 259 24.80 -20.24 -10.38
C HIS A 259 25.68 -19.07 -10.85
N GLY A 260 25.98 -18.12 -9.96
CA GLY A 260 26.94 -17.04 -10.20
C GLY A 260 26.38 -15.81 -10.93
N PHE A 261 25.05 -15.66 -11.06
CA PHE A 261 24.47 -14.41 -11.55
C PHE A 261 24.49 -13.37 -10.44
N THR A 262 25.07 -12.20 -10.69
CA THR A 262 25.25 -11.13 -9.71
C THR A 262 24.32 -9.95 -9.90
N ARG A 263 23.76 -9.78 -11.11
CA ARG A 263 22.88 -8.65 -11.47
C ARG A 263 21.43 -9.12 -11.61
N VAL A 264 20.85 -9.57 -10.50
CA VAL A 264 19.46 -10.10 -10.47
C VAL A 264 18.63 -9.38 -9.43
N LYS A 265 17.39 -9.04 -9.77
CA LYS A 265 16.41 -8.41 -8.87
C LYS A 265 15.05 -9.09 -9.03
N ASN A 266 14.35 -9.25 -7.91
CA ASN A 266 12.98 -9.74 -7.90
C ASN A 266 11.98 -8.56 -7.93
N LEU A 267 10.95 -8.61 -8.75
CA LEU A 267 9.90 -7.60 -8.77
C LEU A 267 9.06 -7.67 -7.50
N SER A 268 9.12 -6.60 -6.70
CA SER A 268 8.36 -6.48 -5.46
C SER A 268 6.85 -6.52 -5.73
N GLY A 269 6.16 -7.52 -5.15
CA GLY A 269 4.74 -7.78 -5.37
C GLY A 269 4.40 -8.42 -6.73
N GLY A 270 5.39 -8.79 -7.54
CA GLY A 270 5.24 -9.55 -8.77
C GLY A 270 4.37 -8.90 -9.84
N TYR A 271 3.93 -9.70 -10.81
CA TYR A 271 3.10 -9.27 -11.93
C TYR A 271 1.77 -8.60 -11.48
N LYS A 272 1.17 -9.09 -10.41
CA LYS A 272 -0.07 -8.51 -9.87
C LYS A 272 0.08 -7.02 -9.54
N THR A 273 1.19 -6.65 -8.88
CA THR A 273 1.48 -5.24 -8.57
C THR A 273 1.78 -4.44 -9.84
N TYR A 274 2.58 -4.99 -10.75
CA TYR A 274 2.93 -4.32 -12.00
C TYR A 274 1.69 -4.06 -12.85
N ALA A 275 0.90 -5.09 -13.14
CA ALA A 275 -0.29 -4.98 -13.97
C ALA A 275 -1.31 -3.98 -13.42
N THR A 276 -1.53 -4.01 -12.09
CA THR A 276 -2.45 -3.04 -11.45
C THR A 276 -1.92 -1.60 -11.53
N ALA A 277 -0.62 -1.41 -11.33
CA ALA A 277 -0.01 -0.07 -11.28
C ALA A 277 0.18 0.55 -12.66
N THR A 278 0.28 -0.26 -13.72
CA THR A 278 0.46 0.18 -15.12
C THR A 278 -0.81 0.08 -15.95
N ALA A 279 -1.90 -0.46 -15.38
CA ALA A 279 -3.19 -0.50 -16.06
C ALA A 279 -3.60 0.92 -16.47
N PRO A 280 -4.08 1.12 -17.70
CA PRO A 280 -4.64 2.40 -18.10
C PRO A 280 -5.80 2.72 -17.17
N ILE A 281 -5.82 3.94 -16.64
CA ILE A 281 -6.99 4.45 -15.92
C ILE A 281 -8.03 4.70 -17.00
N GLU A 282 -8.84 3.68 -17.29
CA GLU A 282 -10.05 3.90 -18.08
C GLU A 282 -10.95 4.81 -17.26
N ASN A 283 -11.13 6.04 -17.72
CA ASN A 283 -12.28 6.84 -17.31
C ASN A 283 -13.53 6.13 -17.85
N LYS A 284 -13.90 5.03 -17.22
CA LYS A 284 -15.22 4.45 -17.46
C LYS A 284 -16.20 5.47 -16.96
N THR A 285 -16.80 6.23 -17.89
CA THR A 285 -18.08 6.86 -17.64
C THR A 285 -18.97 5.75 -17.09
N ALA A 286 -19.31 5.83 -15.81
CA ALA A 286 -20.15 4.82 -15.19
C ALA A 286 -21.52 4.92 -15.88
N THR A 287 -21.74 4.08 -16.87
CA THR A 287 -23.08 3.84 -17.39
C THR A 287 -23.78 3.06 -16.29
N ILE A 288 -24.53 3.75 -15.46
CA ILE A 288 -25.46 3.11 -14.53
C ILE A 288 -26.44 2.34 -15.40
N ARG A 289 -26.29 1.03 -15.46
CA ARG A 289 -27.29 0.16 -16.07
C ARG A 289 -28.48 0.13 -15.14
N THR A 290 -29.46 0.97 -15.40
CA THR A 290 -30.81 0.77 -14.90
C THR A 290 -31.38 -0.46 -15.58
N ASN A 291 -31.83 -1.43 -14.82
CA ASN A 291 -32.51 -2.63 -15.33
C ASN A 291 -33.71 -2.24 -16.21
N GLY A 292 -33.59 -2.54 -17.49
CA GLY A 292 -34.71 -2.72 -18.42
C GLY A 292 -35.27 -1.45 -19.03
N LYS A 293 -34.72 -1.05 -20.19
CA LYS A 293 -35.38 -0.85 -21.47
C LYS A 293 -34.37 -0.29 -22.47
N THR A 294 -34.15 -1.00 -23.54
CA THR A 294 -33.49 -0.51 -24.74
C THR A 294 -34.35 0.57 -25.36
N ASP A 295 -33.84 1.79 -25.47
CA ASP A 295 -34.28 2.73 -26.49
C ASP A 295 -33.04 3.34 -27.16
N THR A 296 -33.02 3.10 -28.45
CA THR A 296 -32.10 3.60 -29.45
C THR A 296 -32.44 5.06 -29.76
N GLN A 297 -31.38 5.86 -29.99
CA GLN A 297 -31.34 7.22 -30.53
C GLN A 297 -31.53 8.36 -29.53
N HIS A 298 -30.37 8.96 -29.14
CA HIS A 298 -30.35 10.38 -28.82
C HIS A 298 -29.14 11.11 -29.43
N THR A 299 -29.50 11.97 -30.34
CA THR A 299 -28.72 13.06 -30.89
C THR A 299 -28.35 14.09 -29.79
N GLY A 300 -27.06 14.36 -29.68
CA GLY A 300 -26.49 15.66 -29.33
C GLY A 300 -27.04 16.48 -28.15
N GLU A 301 -27.35 15.90 -26.99
CA GLU A 301 -27.58 16.69 -25.77
C GLU A 301 -26.31 16.82 -24.94
N ARG A 302 -25.96 18.07 -24.56
CA ARG A 302 -24.84 18.37 -23.65
C ARG A 302 -25.16 17.75 -22.29
N ILE A 303 -24.45 16.69 -21.93
CA ILE A 303 -24.50 16.10 -20.59
C ILE A 303 -24.06 17.16 -19.58
N LYS A 304 -24.95 17.54 -18.68
CA LYS A 304 -24.63 18.48 -17.59
C LYS A 304 -23.60 17.82 -16.68
N THR A 305 -22.46 18.48 -16.53
CA THR A 305 -21.36 17.97 -15.70
C THR A 305 -21.25 18.81 -14.43
N LEU A 306 -21.42 18.18 -13.27
CA LEU A 306 -21.15 18.80 -11.98
C LEU A 306 -19.67 18.66 -11.67
N LYS A 307 -18.95 19.80 -11.66
CA LYS A 307 -17.53 19.82 -11.28
C LYS A 307 -17.38 20.03 -9.79
N ILE A 308 -16.61 19.17 -9.13
CA ILE A 308 -16.29 19.26 -7.71
C ILE A 308 -14.79 19.50 -7.57
N ASP A 309 -14.42 20.60 -6.96
CA ASP A 309 -13.07 20.83 -6.50
C ASP A 309 -12.93 20.27 -5.07
N ALA A 310 -12.08 19.27 -4.93
CA ALA A 310 -11.73 18.65 -3.67
C ALA A 310 -10.23 18.83 -3.34
N CYS A 311 -9.55 19.74 -4.08
CA CYS A 311 -8.14 20.06 -3.81
C CYS A 311 -7.98 20.61 -2.40
N GLY A 312 -6.95 20.12 -1.68
CA GLY A 312 -6.66 20.54 -0.31
C GLY A 312 -7.58 19.95 0.75
N LEU A 313 -8.62 19.21 0.39
CA LEU A 313 -9.43 18.50 1.36
C LEU A 313 -8.74 17.20 1.81
N GLN A 314 -8.74 16.98 3.13
CA GLN A 314 -8.29 15.73 3.70
C GLN A 314 -9.46 14.77 3.94
N CYS A 315 -9.17 13.47 3.97
CA CYS A 315 -10.17 12.43 4.25
C CYS A 315 -10.87 12.71 5.62
N PRO A 316 -12.23 12.67 5.74
CA PRO A 316 -13.18 12.17 4.73
C PRO A 316 -13.75 13.24 3.78
N GLY A 317 -13.21 14.46 3.75
CA GLY A 317 -13.74 15.59 2.99
C GLY A 317 -14.06 15.30 1.51
N PRO A 318 -13.13 14.74 0.70
CA PRO A 318 -13.42 14.38 -0.69
C PRO A 318 -14.55 13.36 -0.82
N VAL A 319 -14.60 12.36 0.07
CA VAL A 319 -15.64 11.31 0.07
C VAL A 319 -17.01 11.89 0.39
N MET A 320 -17.09 12.80 1.35
CA MET A 320 -18.33 13.50 1.70
C MET A 320 -18.84 14.39 0.56
N LYS A 321 -17.93 15.11 -0.12
CA LYS A 321 -18.31 15.91 -1.30
C LYS A 321 -18.81 15.05 -2.45
N ILE A 322 -18.19 13.90 -2.71
CA ILE A 322 -18.68 12.94 -3.71
C ILE A 322 -20.08 12.46 -3.34
N LYS A 323 -20.30 12.06 -2.09
CA LYS A 323 -21.62 11.60 -1.62
C LYS A 323 -22.69 12.69 -1.81
N GLN A 324 -22.42 13.92 -1.36
CA GLN A 324 -23.34 15.02 -1.55
C GLN A 324 -23.64 15.30 -3.03
N ALA A 325 -22.63 15.17 -3.89
CA ALA A 325 -22.81 15.34 -5.32
C ALA A 325 -23.66 14.23 -5.94
N ILE A 326 -23.42 12.97 -5.54
CA ILE A 326 -24.24 11.82 -5.97
C ILE A 326 -25.70 12.02 -5.56
N ASP A 327 -25.95 12.49 -4.34
CA ASP A 327 -27.29 12.76 -3.83
C ASP A 327 -27.98 13.96 -4.54
N SER A 328 -27.23 14.80 -5.26
CA SER A 328 -27.71 16.03 -5.92
C SER A 328 -27.80 15.95 -7.44
N ILE A 329 -27.23 14.92 -8.07
CA ILE A 329 -27.28 14.78 -9.54
C ILE A 329 -28.53 14.04 -9.99
N GLY A 330 -29.06 14.46 -11.14
CA GLY A 330 -30.17 13.79 -11.84
C GLY A 330 -29.69 12.65 -12.74
N GLU A 331 -30.65 11.86 -13.19
CA GLU A 331 -30.39 10.76 -14.11
C GLU A 331 -29.79 11.29 -15.43
N GLY A 332 -28.62 10.76 -15.83
CA GLY A 332 -27.90 11.21 -17.05
C GLY A 332 -26.90 12.33 -16.83
N GLU A 333 -26.76 12.90 -15.64
CA GLU A 333 -25.74 13.93 -15.32
C GLU A 333 -24.38 13.28 -14.92
N ARG A 334 -23.29 14.03 -15.08
CA ARG A 334 -21.91 13.56 -14.82
C ARG A 334 -21.29 14.34 -13.65
N ILE A 335 -20.55 13.62 -12.79
CA ILE A 335 -19.67 14.23 -11.79
C ILE A 335 -18.22 14.16 -12.26
N GLU A 336 -17.52 15.28 -12.22
CA GLU A 336 -16.08 15.38 -12.43
C GLU A 336 -15.44 15.98 -11.18
N MET A 337 -14.55 15.23 -10.55
CA MET A 337 -13.85 15.68 -9.33
C MET A 337 -12.37 15.85 -9.59
N VAL A 338 -11.83 16.98 -9.14
CA VAL A 338 -10.38 17.24 -9.08
C VAL A 338 -9.95 17.16 -7.62
N ALA A 339 -8.99 16.32 -7.32
CA ALA A 339 -8.38 16.17 -5.99
C ALA A 339 -6.87 16.03 -6.16
N THR A 340 -6.11 16.76 -5.36
CA THR A 340 -4.63 16.70 -5.34
C THR A 340 -4.11 16.20 -4.00
#